data_3851b0c804ef6e8eb4fba6089d97a5ae
#
_entry.id   3851b0c804ef6e8eb4fba6089d97a5ae
#
_cell.length_a   1.000
_cell.length_b   1.000
_cell.length_c   1.000
_cell.angle_alpha   90.00
_cell.angle_beta   90.00
_cell.angle_gamma   90.00
#
_symmetry.space_group_name_H-M   'P 1'
#
loop_
_entity.id
_entity.type
_entity.pdbx_description
1 polymer ?
#
loop_
_entity_poly.entity_id
_entity_poly.type
_entity_poly.pdbx_seq_one_letter_code
_entity_poly.pdbx_strand_id
1 'polypeptide(L)'
;MRLFFTLICLSMTFVGWSQYEFQKPPNENQYPVRGSVIPITAGIAYQGYDESQAYFGEGEYEIFLDVVDGVLDAPIIVLDGFDPGDGRDISGLYASLGFGGENLADILRAEGYDIVILNAPQYTTGGKFIDGGADYIQRNAMVLIALIQEINAQKQGDEELVVLGPSMGGLIARYALAYMEDNSLEHETRLYISFDSPHRGANIPISLQYLINYFAQQVGDPTAIAVVDDLLNSPAAKEMLIDHLLGHLLLGSPFEQDPTKLLPEGAPNFRDAFQGELDALGFPQNVRNVTMINGSGNGTTTGTPGMTLVDTNLQIDVTTDVDVALKFTPAAGQTNTATDITVNFFGIPIETYEALAESTAASDGVDSS
;
A
#
# COMPACT_ATOMS: atom_id res chain seq x y z
N MET A 1 20.97 8.60 17.96
CA MET A 1 19.52 8.33 17.86
C MET A 1 19.03 8.38 16.42
N ARG A 2 19.13 9.50 15.68
CA ARG A 2 18.67 9.62 14.29
C ARG A 2 19.15 8.51 13.33
N LEU A 3 20.43 8.15 13.38
CA LEU A 3 21.00 7.12 12.49
C LEU A 3 20.50 5.70 12.81
N PHE A 4 20.16 5.43 14.05
CA PHE A 4 19.74 4.11 14.54
C PHE A 4 18.27 3.82 14.21
N PHE A 5 17.40 4.82 14.36
CA PHE A 5 15.98 4.69 14.01
C PHE A 5 15.81 4.55 12.49
N THR A 6 16.58 5.32 11.71
CA THR A 6 16.63 5.15 10.26
C THR A 6 17.10 3.73 9.87
N LEU A 7 18.02 3.13 10.60
CA LEU A 7 18.47 1.75 10.37
C LEU A 7 17.40 0.71 10.74
N ILE A 8 16.67 0.93 11.82
CA ILE A 8 15.55 0.03 12.24
C ILE A 8 14.37 0.17 11.28
N CYS A 9 13.96 1.39 10.93
CA CYS A 9 12.92 1.61 9.92
C CYS A 9 13.34 1.08 8.55
N LEU A 10 14.59 1.28 8.12
CA LEU A 10 15.11 0.69 6.88
C LEU A 10 15.14 -0.84 6.94
N SER A 11 15.55 -1.44 8.06
CA SER A 11 15.56 -2.91 8.21
C SER A 11 14.16 -3.50 8.29
N MET A 12 13.19 -2.78 8.83
CA MET A 12 11.79 -3.23 8.94
C MET A 12 11.00 -3.03 7.65
N THR A 13 11.29 -2.00 6.87
CA THR A 13 10.75 -1.87 5.50
C THR A 13 11.26 -2.98 4.57
N PHE A 14 12.41 -3.57 4.85
CA PHE A 14 12.95 -4.72 4.09
C PHE A 14 12.34 -6.08 4.48
N VAL A 15 11.68 -6.22 5.63
CA VAL A 15 11.09 -7.51 6.05
C VAL A 15 9.68 -7.71 5.49
N GLY A 16 8.99 -6.65 5.09
CA GLY A 16 7.64 -6.72 4.49
C GLY A 16 7.61 -6.64 2.96
N TRP A 17 8.69 -6.26 2.34
CA TRP A 17 8.82 -6.18 0.88
C TRP A 17 9.62 -7.39 0.43
N SER A 18 9.00 -8.26 -0.37
CA SER A 18 9.68 -9.39 -1.00
C SER A 18 11.05 -8.95 -1.50
N GLN A 19 12.04 -9.84 -1.43
CA GLN A 19 13.44 -9.61 -1.84
C GLN A 19 13.58 -9.26 -3.33
N TYR A 20 12.96 -8.16 -3.77
CA TYR A 20 13.26 -7.57 -5.06
C TYR A 20 14.46 -6.63 -4.87
N GLU A 21 15.67 -7.17 -5.08
CA GLU A 21 16.79 -6.32 -5.45
C GLU A 21 16.40 -5.62 -6.76
N PHE A 22 16.24 -4.30 -6.72
CA PHE A 22 16.13 -3.47 -7.92
C PHE A 22 17.40 -3.68 -8.75
N GLN A 23 17.35 -4.59 -9.68
CA GLN A 23 18.41 -4.73 -10.67
C GLN A 23 18.26 -3.55 -11.63
N LYS A 24 19.34 -2.78 -11.76
CA LYS A 24 19.44 -1.72 -12.76
C LYS A 24 19.08 -2.32 -14.13
N PRO A 25 18.14 -1.74 -14.88
CA PRO A 25 17.72 -2.32 -16.16
C PRO A 25 18.91 -2.54 -17.08
N PRO A 26 18.95 -3.65 -17.82
CA PRO A 26 19.99 -3.87 -18.81
C PRO A 26 19.83 -2.83 -19.92
N ASN A 27 20.78 -1.92 -20.03
CA ASN A 27 20.98 -0.96 -21.12
C ASN A 27 19.72 -0.18 -21.57
N GLU A 28 19.55 1.03 -21.08
CA GLU A 28 18.55 2.04 -21.53
C GLU A 28 18.54 2.30 -23.06
N ASN A 29 19.46 1.72 -23.82
CA ASN A 29 19.62 1.93 -25.24
C ASN A 29 19.01 0.82 -26.13
N GLN A 30 18.36 -0.18 -25.57
CA GLN A 30 17.90 -1.32 -26.35
C GLN A 30 16.48 -1.15 -26.91
N TYR A 31 15.64 -0.28 -26.32
CA TYR A 31 14.28 -0.01 -26.76
C TYR A 31 13.98 1.49 -26.74
N PRO A 32 14.29 2.24 -27.81
CA PRO A 32 14.36 3.71 -27.79
C PRO A 32 13.07 4.45 -28.09
N VAL A 33 11.90 3.93 -27.82
CA VAL A 33 10.66 4.71 -27.97
C VAL A 33 10.01 4.90 -26.61
N ARG A 34 10.48 5.90 -25.87
CA ARG A 34 9.74 6.49 -24.75
C ARG A 34 8.75 7.52 -25.27
N GLY A 35 7.51 7.43 -24.84
CA GLY A 35 6.55 8.53 -24.92
C GLY A 35 6.99 9.70 -24.03
N SER A 36 6.22 10.72 -23.98
CA SER A 36 6.35 11.76 -22.95
C SER A 36 5.37 11.45 -21.83
N VAL A 37 5.75 11.78 -20.59
CA VAL A 37 4.82 11.74 -19.46
C VAL A 37 3.66 12.70 -19.71
N ILE A 38 2.44 12.21 -19.59
CA ILE A 38 1.20 12.92 -19.88
C ILE A 38 0.41 13.03 -18.58
N PRO A 39 0.09 14.25 -18.11
CA PRO A 39 -0.77 14.42 -16.96
C PRO A 39 -2.21 14.02 -17.29
N ILE A 40 -2.91 13.45 -16.31
CA ILE A 40 -4.32 13.08 -16.43
C ILE A 40 -5.07 13.50 -15.18
N THR A 41 -6.30 13.98 -15.36
CA THR A 41 -7.20 14.35 -14.27
C THR A 41 -8.47 13.52 -14.37
N ALA A 42 -8.93 12.99 -13.24
CA ALA A 42 -10.18 12.26 -13.17
C ALA A 42 -11.37 13.10 -13.66
N GLY A 43 -12.27 12.50 -14.42
CA GLY A 43 -13.52 13.13 -14.83
C GLY A 43 -14.60 13.17 -13.74
N ILE A 44 -14.41 12.39 -12.66
CA ILE A 44 -15.32 12.23 -11.54
C ILE A 44 -14.55 12.59 -10.26
N ALA A 45 -15.10 13.53 -9.48
CA ALA A 45 -14.52 13.88 -8.18
C ALA A 45 -14.98 12.89 -7.10
N TYR A 46 -14.09 12.60 -6.14
CA TYR A 46 -14.40 11.76 -4.99
C TYR A 46 -14.26 12.55 -3.69
N GLN A 47 -15.21 12.37 -2.78
CA GLN A 47 -15.16 12.94 -1.43
C GLN A 47 -14.76 11.85 -0.44
N GLY A 48 -13.59 12.01 0.16
CA GLY A 48 -13.09 11.10 1.19
C GLY A 48 -13.90 11.18 2.49
N TYR A 49 -13.75 10.16 3.35
CA TYR A 49 -14.54 9.99 4.57
C TYR A 49 -14.35 11.11 5.60
N ASP A 50 -13.21 11.79 5.59
CA ASP A 50 -12.89 12.93 6.48
C ASP A 50 -12.85 14.27 5.75
N GLU A 51 -13.29 14.31 4.48
CA GLU A 51 -13.27 15.51 3.66
C GLU A 51 -14.62 16.24 3.66
N SER A 52 -14.57 17.56 3.65
CA SER A 52 -15.78 18.39 3.60
C SER A 52 -16.36 18.57 2.19
N GLN A 53 -15.59 18.23 1.15
CA GLN A 53 -15.98 18.33 -0.26
C GLN A 53 -15.25 17.31 -1.12
N ALA A 54 -15.77 17.05 -2.31
CA ALA A 54 -15.13 16.19 -3.28
C ALA A 54 -13.96 16.90 -3.98
N TYR A 55 -12.91 16.12 -4.31
CA TYR A 55 -11.76 16.56 -5.08
C TYR A 55 -11.54 15.65 -6.28
N PHE A 56 -11.03 16.23 -7.38
CA PHE A 56 -10.60 15.44 -8.53
C PHE A 56 -9.23 14.83 -8.26
N GLY A 57 -9.08 13.55 -8.59
CA GLY A 57 -7.79 12.89 -8.61
C GLY A 57 -6.97 13.34 -9.80
N GLU A 58 -5.66 13.43 -9.62
CA GLU A 58 -4.69 13.68 -10.68
C GLU A 58 -3.68 12.57 -10.74
N GLY A 59 -3.20 12.25 -11.93
CA GLY A 59 -2.21 11.23 -12.21
C GLY A 59 -1.34 11.63 -13.38
N GLU A 60 -0.38 10.79 -13.70
CA GLU A 60 0.42 10.92 -14.91
C GLU A 60 0.65 9.54 -15.52
N TYR A 61 0.74 9.47 -16.83
CA TYR A 61 1.00 8.22 -17.52
C TYR A 61 1.98 8.38 -18.67
N GLU A 62 2.60 7.27 -19.07
CA GLU A 62 3.44 7.18 -20.26
C GLU A 62 3.06 5.93 -21.06
N ILE A 63 3.05 6.06 -22.38
CA ILE A 63 2.80 4.96 -23.32
C ILE A 63 4.13 4.50 -23.90
N PHE A 64 4.44 3.23 -23.71
CA PHE A 64 5.58 2.54 -24.29
C PHE A 64 5.07 1.62 -25.39
N LEU A 65 5.04 2.12 -26.62
CA LEU A 65 4.57 1.37 -27.77
C LEU A 65 5.38 0.08 -27.97
N ASP A 66 4.75 -0.92 -28.55
CA ASP A 66 5.43 -2.14 -28.96
C ASP A 66 6.58 -1.86 -29.93
N VAL A 67 7.42 -2.87 -30.21
CA VAL A 67 8.55 -2.73 -31.13
C VAL A 67 8.31 -3.50 -32.44
N VAL A 68 7.09 -3.99 -32.66
CA VAL A 68 6.69 -4.73 -33.87
C VAL A 68 6.20 -3.76 -34.93
N ASP A 69 5.27 -2.88 -34.60
CA ASP A 69 4.72 -1.89 -35.53
C ASP A 69 4.69 -0.45 -34.98
N GLY A 70 4.79 -0.30 -33.64
CA GLY A 70 4.83 1.01 -32.98
C GLY A 70 3.49 1.73 -32.99
N VAL A 71 2.38 1.01 -33.04
CA VAL A 71 1.02 1.52 -33.02
C VAL A 71 0.37 1.15 -31.69
N LEU A 72 -0.35 2.07 -31.08
CA LEU A 72 -1.12 1.77 -29.87
C LEU A 72 -2.37 0.97 -30.26
N ASP A 73 -2.33 -0.36 -30.13
CA ASP A 73 -3.43 -1.23 -30.53
C ASP A 73 -3.67 -2.44 -29.60
N ALA A 74 -2.70 -2.83 -28.78
CA ALA A 74 -2.82 -3.90 -27.80
C ALA A 74 -2.37 -3.47 -26.38
N PRO A 75 -3.06 -2.52 -25.74
CA PRO A 75 -2.57 -1.87 -24.53
C PRO A 75 -2.73 -2.70 -23.25
N ILE A 76 -1.68 -2.70 -22.45
CA ILE A 76 -1.64 -3.22 -21.08
C ILE A 76 -1.40 -2.04 -20.13
N ILE A 77 -2.39 -1.71 -19.33
CA ILE A 77 -2.28 -0.68 -18.29
C ILE A 77 -1.68 -1.31 -17.03
N VAL A 78 -0.59 -0.74 -16.55
CA VAL A 78 0.09 -1.13 -15.31
C VAL A 78 -0.04 -0.01 -14.29
N LEU A 79 -0.53 -0.35 -13.11
CA LEU A 79 -0.72 0.59 -11.99
C LEU A 79 0.44 0.50 -11.01
N ASP A 80 0.62 1.54 -10.21
CA ASP A 80 1.45 1.48 -9.02
C ASP A 80 0.69 0.88 -7.83
N GLY A 81 1.45 0.49 -6.78
CA GLY A 81 0.95 0.12 -5.47
C GLY A 81 0.93 1.32 -4.50
N PHE A 82 1.00 1.03 -3.19
CA PHE A 82 1.14 2.05 -2.15
C PHE A 82 2.54 2.66 -2.24
N ASP A 83 2.61 3.96 -2.47
CA ASP A 83 3.86 4.70 -2.68
C ASP A 83 3.81 6.13 -2.11
N PRO A 84 3.73 6.28 -0.78
CA PRO A 84 3.70 7.60 -0.17
C PRO A 84 4.96 8.41 -0.50
N GLY A 85 4.74 9.66 -0.87
CA GLY A 85 5.82 10.58 -1.23
C GLY A 85 6.28 10.48 -2.69
N ASP A 86 5.60 9.71 -3.54
CA ASP A 86 5.96 9.51 -4.95
C ASP A 86 7.42 9.05 -5.11
N GLY A 87 7.76 7.97 -4.38
CA GLY A 87 9.11 7.41 -4.35
C GLY A 87 9.49 6.66 -5.63
N ARG A 88 8.50 6.25 -6.44
CA ARG A 88 8.65 5.57 -7.72
C ARG A 88 7.98 6.37 -8.82
N ASP A 89 8.77 6.96 -9.69
CA ASP A 89 8.27 7.54 -10.94
C ASP A 89 7.94 6.44 -11.98
N ILE A 90 7.40 6.83 -13.12
CA ILE A 90 7.08 5.91 -14.23
C ILE A 90 8.29 5.08 -14.66
N SER A 91 9.50 5.65 -14.63
CA SER A 91 10.73 4.93 -14.96
C SER A 91 11.05 3.85 -13.93
N GLY A 92 10.85 4.16 -12.65
CA GLY A 92 10.98 3.21 -11.55
C GLY A 92 9.96 2.09 -11.63
N LEU A 93 8.72 2.40 -11.98
CA LEU A 93 7.65 1.41 -12.20
C LEU A 93 7.97 0.49 -13.38
N TYR A 94 8.42 1.03 -14.51
CA TYR A 94 8.88 0.23 -15.64
C TYR A 94 10.03 -0.70 -15.24
N ALA A 95 11.01 -0.19 -14.50
CA ALA A 95 12.13 -0.98 -14.01
C ALA A 95 11.72 -2.08 -13.03
N SER A 96 10.65 -1.87 -12.24
CA SER A 96 10.14 -2.84 -11.27
C SER A 96 9.55 -4.10 -11.92
N LEU A 97 9.27 -4.08 -13.23
CA LEU A 97 8.86 -5.24 -14.01
C LEU A 97 10.05 -6.14 -14.40
N GLY A 98 11.25 -5.84 -13.91
CA GLY A 98 12.47 -6.61 -14.13
C GLY A 98 12.50 -7.91 -13.33
N PHE A 99 12.95 -9.01 -13.94
CA PHE A 99 13.19 -10.29 -13.29
C PHE A 99 14.30 -11.08 -13.99
N GLY A 100 15.15 -11.74 -13.25
CA GLY A 100 16.15 -12.66 -13.81
C GLY A 100 17.11 -12.07 -14.87
N GLY A 101 17.23 -10.73 -14.91
CA GLY A 101 18.02 -10.02 -15.93
C GLY A 101 17.23 -9.62 -17.18
N GLU A 102 15.94 -9.90 -17.22
CA GLU A 102 14.98 -9.50 -18.26
C GLU A 102 13.97 -8.51 -17.67
N ASN A 103 13.14 -7.88 -18.50
CA ASN A 103 12.04 -7.03 -18.09
C ASN A 103 10.76 -7.47 -18.78
N LEU A 104 9.69 -7.68 -18.01
CA LEU A 104 8.41 -8.15 -18.53
C LEU A 104 7.82 -7.19 -19.56
N ALA A 105 7.93 -5.87 -19.33
CA ALA A 105 7.45 -4.89 -20.29
C ALA A 105 8.18 -5.00 -21.64
N ASP A 106 9.51 -5.19 -21.62
CA ASP A 106 10.28 -5.36 -22.85
C ASP A 106 9.90 -6.63 -23.62
N ILE A 107 9.66 -7.74 -22.89
CA ILE A 107 9.20 -9.00 -23.48
C ILE A 107 7.84 -8.80 -24.15
N LEU A 108 6.88 -8.22 -23.45
CA LEU A 108 5.53 -8.00 -23.97
C LEU A 108 5.53 -7.04 -25.17
N ARG A 109 6.36 -5.99 -25.12
CA ARG A 109 6.52 -5.07 -26.26
C ARG A 109 7.14 -5.76 -27.48
N ALA A 110 8.03 -6.72 -27.27
CA ALA A 110 8.57 -7.56 -28.36
C ALA A 110 7.54 -8.54 -28.95
N GLU A 111 6.48 -8.85 -28.19
CA GLU A 111 5.36 -9.68 -28.62
C GLU A 111 4.20 -8.87 -29.24
N GLY A 112 4.32 -7.52 -29.31
CA GLY A 112 3.34 -6.63 -29.94
C GLY A 112 2.31 -6.05 -28.97
N TYR A 113 2.62 -5.97 -27.64
CA TYR A 113 1.78 -5.28 -26.68
C TYR A 113 2.35 -3.90 -26.35
N ASP A 114 1.46 -2.93 -26.14
CA ASP A 114 1.83 -1.61 -25.65
C ASP A 114 1.73 -1.56 -24.15
N ILE A 115 2.70 -0.95 -23.47
CA ILE A 115 2.67 -0.79 -22.03
C ILE A 115 2.29 0.64 -21.67
N VAL A 116 1.23 0.81 -20.91
CA VAL A 116 0.77 2.09 -20.37
C VAL A 116 0.98 2.07 -18.87
N ILE A 117 1.88 2.89 -18.35
CA ILE A 117 2.15 2.98 -16.91
C ILE A 117 1.42 4.20 -16.34
N LEU A 118 0.60 3.97 -15.32
CA LEU A 118 -0.07 5.01 -14.55
C LEU A 118 0.64 5.19 -13.21
N ASN A 119 1.14 6.40 -12.96
CA ASN A 119 1.68 6.87 -11.70
C ASN A 119 0.70 7.79 -10.99
N ALA A 120 0.72 7.78 -9.66
CA ALA A 120 -0.08 8.64 -8.80
C ALA A 120 0.83 9.63 -8.04
N PRO A 121 1.25 10.74 -8.66
CA PRO A 121 2.20 11.69 -8.09
C PRO A 121 1.60 12.49 -6.93
N GLN A 122 2.43 13.30 -6.30
CA GLN A 122 1.96 14.35 -5.40
C GLN A 122 1.43 15.55 -6.20
N TYR A 123 0.27 16.08 -5.82
CA TYR A 123 -0.37 17.20 -6.52
C TYR A 123 -1.17 18.12 -5.59
N THR A 124 -1.67 19.22 -6.13
CA THR A 124 -2.55 20.12 -5.39
C THR A 124 -3.79 20.41 -6.23
N THR A 125 -4.96 20.08 -5.70
CA THR A 125 -6.25 20.30 -6.35
C THR A 125 -7.22 21.00 -5.38
N GLY A 126 -7.96 22.01 -5.86
CA GLY A 126 -8.89 22.78 -5.02
C GLY A 126 -8.25 23.43 -3.78
N GLY A 127 -6.93 23.64 -3.78
CA GLY A 127 -6.16 24.16 -2.65
C GLY A 127 -5.76 23.13 -1.60
N LYS A 128 -6.08 21.85 -1.82
CA LYS A 128 -5.65 20.73 -0.96
C LYS A 128 -4.43 20.04 -1.60
N PHE A 129 -3.38 19.83 -0.79
CA PHE A 129 -2.27 18.95 -1.15
C PHE A 129 -2.71 17.49 -0.99
N ILE A 130 -2.42 16.67 -1.98
CA ILE A 130 -2.74 15.25 -2.02
C ILE A 130 -1.47 14.49 -2.41
N ASP A 131 -1.16 13.45 -1.65
CA ASP A 131 -0.17 12.45 -1.98
C ASP A 131 -0.87 11.30 -2.69
N GLY A 132 -0.82 11.27 -4.03
CA GLY A 132 -1.58 10.33 -4.84
C GLY A 132 -1.23 8.87 -4.53
N GLY A 133 0.04 8.57 -4.26
CA GLY A 133 0.50 7.22 -3.92
C GLY A 133 0.00 6.69 -2.57
N ALA A 134 -0.60 7.53 -1.72
CA ALA A 134 -1.15 7.18 -0.42
C ALA A 134 -2.59 7.68 -0.21
N ASP A 135 -3.23 8.18 -1.25
CA ASP A 135 -4.58 8.75 -1.23
C ASP A 135 -5.68 7.67 -1.24
N TYR A 136 -6.93 8.10 -1.11
CA TYR A 136 -8.12 7.26 -1.23
C TYR A 136 -8.07 6.37 -2.47
N ILE A 137 -8.26 5.08 -2.28
CA ILE A 137 -8.27 4.10 -3.37
C ILE A 137 -9.33 4.46 -4.41
N GLN A 138 -10.49 4.97 -3.97
CA GLN A 138 -11.58 5.38 -4.85
C GLN A 138 -11.19 6.59 -5.71
N ARG A 139 -10.45 7.57 -5.17
CA ARG A 139 -10.01 8.75 -5.95
C ARG A 139 -9.02 8.35 -7.03
N ASN A 140 -8.08 7.45 -6.71
CA ASN A 140 -7.18 6.87 -7.69
C ASN A 140 -7.93 5.99 -8.71
N ALA A 141 -9.00 5.31 -8.32
CA ALA A 141 -9.86 4.58 -9.26
C ALA A 141 -10.54 5.52 -10.26
N MET A 142 -10.95 6.72 -9.86
CA MET A 142 -11.49 7.72 -10.81
C MET A 142 -10.44 8.21 -11.80
N VAL A 143 -9.16 8.27 -11.41
CA VAL A 143 -8.04 8.56 -12.35
C VAL A 143 -7.88 7.42 -13.35
N LEU A 144 -7.91 6.17 -12.88
CA LEU A 144 -7.84 5.00 -13.77
C LEU A 144 -9.01 4.96 -14.76
N ILE A 145 -10.23 5.31 -14.33
CA ILE A 145 -11.39 5.40 -15.24
C ILE A 145 -11.12 6.40 -16.36
N ALA A 146 -10.58 7.57 -16.03
CA ALA A 146 -10.23 8.58 -17.03
C ALA A 146 -9.16 8.05 -18.00
N LEU A 147 -8.13 7.33 -17.48
CA LEU A 147 -7.11 6.73 -18.34
C LEU A 147 -7.66 5.65 -19.25
N ILE A 148 -8.52 4.75 -18.75
CA ILE A 148 -9.17 3.72 -19.56
C ILE A 148 -9.95 4.36 -20.73
N GLN A 149 -10.72 5.40 -20.46
CA GLN A 149 -11.46 6.14 -21.48
C GLN A 149 -10.53 6.81 -22.49
N GLU A 150 -9.45 7.41 -22.04
CA GLU A 150 -8.45 8.08 -22.88
C GLU A 150 -7.73 7.07 -23.80
N ILE A 151 -7.28 5.93 -23.27
CA ILE A 151 -6.59 4.89 -24.04
C ILE A 151 -7.55 4.25 -25.05
N ASN A 152 -8.81 3.96 -24.69
CA ASN A 152 -9.81 3.42 -25.60
C ASN A 152 -10.14 4.41 -26.74
N ALA A 153 -10.07 5.71 -26.48
CA ALA A 153 -10.28 6.73 -27.52
C ALA A 153 -9.08 6.88 -28.47
N GLN A 154 -7.86 6.54 -28.01
CA GLN A 154 -6.62 6.71 -28.79
C GLN A 154 -6.22 5.44 -29.55
N LYS A 155 -6.52 4.25 -28.98
CA LYS A 155 -6.08 2.99 -29.57
C LYS A 155 -6.65 2.76 -30.96
N GLN A 156 -5.91 2.08 -31.80
CA GLN A 156 -6.35 1.62 -33.12
C GLN A 156 -6.81 0.16 -33.04
N GLY A 157 -7.84 -0.19 -33.81
CA GLY A 157 -8.38 -1.56 -33.76
C GLY A 157 -9.38 -1.79 -32.63
N ASP A 158 -9.70 -3.05 -32.38
CA ASP A 158 -10.74 -3.51 -31.48
C ASP A 158 -10.22 -4.42 -30.34
N GLU A 159 -8.89 -4.50 -30.18
CA GLU A 159 -8.30 -5.24 -29.06
C GLU A 159 -8.67 -4.59 -27.73
N GLU A 160 -9.13 -5.43 -26.80
CA GLU A 160 -9.53 -5.00 -25.47
C GLU A 160 -8.30 -4.85 -24.54
N LEU A 161 -8.42 -3.96 -23.59
CA LEU A 161 -7.38 -3.66 -22.61
C LEU A 161 -7.04 -4.86 -21.71
N VAL A 162 -5.83 -4.88 -21.23
CA VAL A 162 -5.43 -5.63 -20.02
C VAL A 162 -5.11 -4.61 -18.92
N VAL A 163 -5.62 -4.81 -17.70
CA VAL A 163 -5.33 -3.98 -16.54
C VAL A 163 -4.63 -4.82 -15.49
N LEU A 164 -3.42 -4.42 -15.10
CA LEU A 164 -2.59 -5.09 -14.10
C LEU A 164 -2.36 -4.14 -12.93
N GLY A 165 -2.75 -4.57 -11.73
CA GLY A 165 -2.54 -3.83 -10.50
C GLY A 165 -1.84 -4.67 -9.44
N PRO A 166 -0.58 -4.33 -9.08
CA PRO A 166 0.07 -4.91 -7.92
C PRO A 166 -0.37 -4.21 -6.63
N SER A 167 -0.45 -4.95 -5.51
CA SER A 167 -0.74 -4.41 -4.18
C SER A 167 -1.99 -3.51 -4.19
N MET A 168 -1.89 -2.26 -3.73
CA MET A 168 -2.97 -1.27 -3.78
C MET A 168 -3.51 -1.05 -5.21
N GLY A 169 -2.66 -1.13 -6.23
CA GLY A 169 -3.07 -0.99 -7.63
C GLY A 169 -4.14 -1.99 -8.05
N GLY A 170 -4.14 -3.20 -7.49
CA GLY A 170 -5.20 -4.17 -7.74
C GLY A 170 -6.54 -3.77 -7.10
N LEU A 171 -6.53 -3.11 -5.95
CA LEU A 171 -7.75 -2.54 -5.35
C LEU A 171 -8.30 -1.39 -6.20
N ILE A 172 -7.41 -0.50 -6.67
CA ILE A 172 -7.75 0.60 -7.58
C ILE A 172 -8.39 0.06 -8.85
N ALA A 173 -7.79 -0.97 -9.47
CA ALA A 173 -8.31 -1.59 -10.69
C ALA A 173 -9.66 -2.28 -10.45
N ARG A 174 -9.79 -3.05 -9.34
CA ARG A 174 -11.06 -3.68 -8.97
C ARG A 174 -12.16 -2.66 -8.82
N TYR A 175 -11.89 -1.59 -8.05
CA TYR A 175 -12.89 -0.53 -7.81
C TYR A 175 -13.27 0.16 -9.12
N ALA A 176 -12.29 0.57 -9.93
CA ALA A 176 -12.53 1.29 -11.18
C ALA A 176 -13.38 0.48 -12.17
N LEU A 177 -13.00 -0.77 -12.44
CA LEU A 177 -13.69 -1.61 -13.41
C LEU A 177 -15.11 -1.97 -12.93
N ALA A 178 -15.27 -2.36 -11.65
CA ALA A 178 -16.60 -2.65 -11.09
C ALA A 178 -17.49 -1.40 -11.04
N TYR A 179 -16.93 -0.23 -10.70
CA TYR A 179 -17.64 1.04 -10.74
C TYR A 179 -18.10 1.39 -12.17
N MET A 180 -17.25 1.18 -13.18
CA MET A 180 -17.63 1.41 -14.59
C MET A 180 -18.80 0.52 -14.99
N GLU A 181 -18.76 -0.76 -14.65
CA GLU A 181 -19.88 -1.69 -14.93
C GLU A 181 -21.18 -1.27 -14.23
N ASP A 182 -21.13 -0.91 -12.94
CA ASP A 182 -22.29 -0.49 -12.16
C ASP A 182 -22.93 0.80 -12.70
N ASN A 183 -22.09 1.69 -13.29
CA ASN A 183 -22.54 2.95 -13.90
C ASN A 183 -22.74 2.85 -15.42
N SER A 184 -22.73 1.66 -16.01
CA SER A 184 -22.90 1.44 -17.44
C SER A 184 -21.89 2.22 -18.31
N LEU A 185 -20.65 2.34 -17.83
CA LEU A 185 -19.51 2.86 -18.55
C LEU A 185 -18.74 1.71 -19.18
N GLU A 186 -18.51 1.78 -20.47
CA GLU A 186 -17.74 0.76 -21.17
C GLU A 186 -16.25 0.89 -20.86
N HIS A 187 -15.61 -0.21 -20.42
CA HIS A 187 -14.18 -0.22 -20.13
C HIS A 187 -13.34 -0.98 -21.17
N GLU A 188 -13.97 -1.77 -22.04
CA GLU A 188 -13.29 -2.56 -23.08
C GLU A 188 -12.04 -3.30 -22.54
N THR A 189 -12.19 -3.96 -21.41
CA THR A 189 -11.11 -4.69 -20.74
C THR A 189 -11.42 -6.18 -20.76
N ARG A 190 -10.54 -7.00 -21.35
CA ARG A 190 -10.69 -8.46 -21.40
C ARG A 190 -10.08 -9.19 -20.22
N LEU A 191 -9.09 -8.57 -19.56
CA LEU A 191 -8.33 -9.21 -18.50
C LEU A 191 -7.95 -8.19 -17.41
N TYR A 192 -8.33 -8.49 -16.18
CA TYR A 192 -7.87 -7.83 -14.98
C TYR A 192 -6.96 -8.78 -14.20
N ILE A 193 -5.73 -8.36 -13.93
CA ILE A 193 -4.74 -9.10 -13.15
C ILE A 193 -4.51 -8.36 -11.84
N SER A 194 -4.88 -8.99 -10.74
CA SER A 194 -4.57 -8.53 -9.39
C SER A 194 -3.35 -9.28 -8.86
N PHE A 195 -2.26 -8.58 -8.61
CA PHE A 195 -1.02 -9.18 -8.14
C PHE A 195 -0.77 -8.81 -6.67
N ASP A 196 -0.89 -9.81 -5.80
CA ASP A 196 -0.66 -9.68 -4.34
C ASP A 196 -1.40 -8.51 -3.68
N SER A 197 -2.68 -8.36 -4.03
CA SER A 197 -3.51 -7.23 -3.62
C SER A 197 -4.36 -7.56 -2.40
N PRO A 198 -4.46 -6.65 -1.41
CA PRO A 198 -5.15 -6.92 -0.15
C PRO A 198 -6.66 -6.71 -0.25
N HIS A 199 -7.39 -7.51 -1.04
CA HIS A 199 -8.83 -7.38 -1.26
C HIS A 199 -9.70 -7.54 0.00
N ARG A 200 -9.14 -8.10 1.06
CA ARG A 200 -9.75 -8.22 2.39
C ARG A 200 -8.99 -7.47 3.47
N GLY A 201 -8.12 -6.57 3.04
CA GLY A 201 -7.26 -5.76 3.88
C GLY A 201 -5.85 -6.31 4.00
N ALA A 202 -4.96 -5.42 4.42
CA ALA A 202 -3.56 -5.69 4.71
C ALA A 202 -3.33 -5.72 6.23
N ASN A 203 -2.24 -6.36 6.65
CA ASN A 203 -1.83 -6.34 8.04
C ASN A 203 -0.38 -5.83 8.18
N ILE A 204 -0.20 -4.88 9.08
CA ILE A 204 1.10 -4.49 9.64
C ILE A 204 1.00 -4.78 11.12
N PRO A 205 1.90 -5.57 11.73
CA PRO A 205 1.80 -5.93 13.14
C PRO A 205 1.55 -4.72 14.02
N ILE A 206 0.52 -4.78 14.86
CA ILE A 206 0.12 -3.64 15.70
C ILE A 206 1.24 -3.26 16.67
N SER A 207 2.07 -4.22 17.08
CA SER A 207 3.25 -3.98 17.91
C SER A 207 4.24 -3.01 17.25
N LEU A 208 4.42 -3.12 15.95
CA LEU A 208 5.28 -2.21 15.18
C LEU A 208 4.67 -0.81 15.07
N GLN A 209 3.35 -0.73 14.87
CA GLN A 209 2.66 0.55 14.81
C GLN A 209 2.77 1.31 16.16
N TYR A 210 2.63 0.62 17.28
CA TYR A 210 2.84 1.19 18.61
C TYR A 210 4.29 1.66 18.84
N LEU A 211 5.27 0.86 18.42
CA LEU A 211 6.68 1.26 18.50
C LEU A 211 6.95 2.57 17.78
N ILE A 212 6.50 2.65 16.52
CA ILE A 212 6.69 3.84 15.69
C ILE A 212 5.99 5.05 16.34
N ASN A 213 4.76 4.85 16.82
CA ASN A 213 4.01 5.91 17.48
C ASN A 213 4.67 6.37 18.80
N TYR A 214 5.26 5.45 19.57
CA TYR A 214 6.04 5.81 20.75
C TYR A 214 7.20 6.75 20.39
N PHE A 215 7.99 6.41 19.38
CA PHE A 215 9.09 7.26 18.93
C PHE A 215 8.61 8.60 18.36
N ALA A 216 7.49 8.63 17.70
CA ALA A 216 6.87 9.87 17.21
C ALA A 216 6.41 10.77 18.35
N GLN A 217 5.60 10.24 19.27
CA GLN A 217 4.87 11.04 20.25
C GLN A 217 5.67 11.30 21.54
N GLN A 218 6.48 10.35 22.01
CA GLN A 218 7.22 10.48 23.27
C GLN A 218 8.67 10.93 23.06
N VAL A 219 9.30 10.46 21.98
CA VAL A 219 10.69 10.83 21.67
C VAL A 219 10.76 12.05 20.75
N GLY A 220 9.73 12.30 19.95
CA GLY A 220 9.71 13.38 18.96
C GLY A 220 10.69 13.13 17.82
N ASP A 221 10.90 11.87 17.43
CA ASP A 221 11.78 11.52 16.31
C ASP A 221 11.14 11.93 14.98
N PRO A 222 11.78 12.79 14.18
CA PRO A 222 11.18 13.31 12.95
C PRO A 222 10.87 12.21 11.90
N THR A 223 11.63 11.12 11.88
CA THR A 223 11.38 10.02 10.95
C THR A 223 10.15 9.22 11.38
N ALA A 224 10.01 8.96 12.68
CA ALA A 224 8.84 8.31 13.23
C ALA A 224 7.58 9.16 13.04
N ILE A 225 7.68 10.50 13.24
CA ILE A 225 6.58 11.44 12.97
C ILE A 225 6.16 11.34 11.51
N ALA A 226 7.09 11.38 10.56
CA ALA A 226 6.78 11.25 9.14
C ALA A 226 6.11 9.90 8.82
N VAL A 227 6.58 8.78 9.42
CA VAL A 227 5.95 7.48 9.22
C VAL A 227 4.52 7.44 9.78
N VAL A 228 4.27 8.07 10.93
CA VAL A 228 2.90 8.15 11.48
C VAL A 228 2.02 9.03 10.61
N ASP A 229 2.49 10.21 10.23
CA ASP A 229 1.68 11.23 9.56
C ASP A 229 1.47 10.91 8.07
N ASP A 230 2.53 10.51 7.37
CA ASP A 230 2.50 10.35 5.91
C ASP A 230 2.13 8.91 5.46
N LEU A 231 2.45 7.88 6.30
CA LEU A 231 2.15 6.50 5.96
C LEU A 231 0.93 5.98 6.72
N LEU A 232 1.02 5.85 8.07
CA LEU A 232 -0.05 5.22 8.85
C LEU A 232 -1.34 6.04 8.80
N ASN A 233 -1.26 7.37 8.88
CA ASN A 233 -2.42 8.25 8.84
C ASN A 233 -2.90 8.59 7.42
N SER A 234 -2.26 8.05 6.38
CA SER A 234 -2.72 8.24 5.01
C SER A 234 -4.10 7.63 4.77
N PRO A 235 -4.90 8.17 3.85
CA PRO A 235 -6.19 7.60 3.50
C PRO A 235 -6.11 6.13 3.11
N ALA A 236 -5.16 5.76 2.23
CA ALA A 236 -5.00 4.39 1.77
C ALA A 236 -4.63 3.40 2.89
N ALA A 237 -3.74 3.78 3.82
CA ALA A 237 -3.40 2.92 4.96
C ALA A 237 -4.61 2.71 5.87
N LYS A 238 -5.37 3.77 6.16
CA LYS A 238 -6.62 3.69 6.94
C LYS A 238 -7.69 2.83 6.26
N GLU A 239 -7.73 2.79 4.93
CA GLU A 239 -8.64 1.93 4.18
C GLU A 239 -8.18 0.47 4.13
N MET A 240 -6.87 0.24 4.02
CA MET A 240 -6.34 -1.11 3.83
C MET A 240 -6.08 -1.89 5.11
N LEU A 241 -5.60 -1.23 6.20
CA LEU A 241 -5.15 -1.95 7.39
C LEU A 241 -6.34 -2.51 8.19
N ILE A 242 -6.34 -3.83 8.39
CA ILE A 242 -7.37 -4.54 9.18
C ILE A 242 -7.18 -4.34 10.67
N ASP A 243 -5.97 -4.01 11.09
CA ASP A 243 -5.61 -3.66 12.45
C ASP A 243 -4.77 -2.38 12.39
N HIS A 244 -5.30 -1.29 12.97
CA HIS A 244 -4.75 0.04 12.81
C HIS A 244 -4.66 0.76 14.14
N LEU A 245 -3.54 1.40 14.41
CA LEU A 245 -3.27 2.14 15.65
C LEU A 245 -4.43 3.02 16.12
N LEU A 246 -5.06 3.77 15.20
CA LEU A 246 -6.17 4.67 15.52
C LEU A 246 -7.42 3.94 16.06
N GLY A 247 -7.59 2.66 15.76
CA GLY A 247 -8.65 1.82 16.32
C GLY A 247 -8.49 1.58 17.81
N HIS A 248 -7.28 1.65 18.32
CA HIS A 248 -6.91 1.27 19.68
C HIS A 248 -6.65 2.43 20.64
N LEU A 249 -6.58 3.67 20.14
CA LEU A 249 -6.28 4.82 20.99
C LEU A 249 -7.51 5.31 21.76
N LEU A 250 -7.28 5.86 22.95
CA LEU A 250 -8.27 6.62 23.68
C LEU A 250 -8.72 7.83 22.87
N LEU A 251 -10.02 8.10 22.91
CA LEU A 251 -10.60 9.23 22.19
C LEU A 251 -9.90 10.55 22.58
N GLY A 252 -9.29 11.19 21.58
CA GLY A 252 -8.58 12.46 21.73
C GLY A 252 -7.13 12.34 22.22
N SER A 253 -6.63 11.14 22.44
CA SER A 253 -5.21 10.89 22.70
C SER A 253 -4.50 10.44 21.42
N PRO A 254 -3.34 11.00 21.05
CA PRO A 254 -2.53 10.51 19.97
C PRO A 254 -1.63 9.32 20.37
N PHE A 255 -1.66 8.91 21.65
CA PHE A 255 -0.67 7.99 22.19
C PHE A 255 -1.22 6.94 23.15
N GLU A 256 -2.20 7.28 24.02
CA GLU A 256 -2.68 6.39 25.06
C GLU A 256 -3.59 5.31 24.47
N GLN A 257 -3.29 4.05 24.76
CA GLN A 257 -4.15 2.92 24.39
C GLN A 257 -5.44 2.92 25.22
N ASP A 258 -6.57 2.68 24.57
CA ASP A 258 -7.83 2.36 25.25
C ASP A 258 -7.80 0.90 25.74
N PRO A 259 -7.83 0.65 27.07
CA PRO A 259 -7.74 -0.71 27.59
C PRO A 259 -8.95 -1.60 27.25
N THR A 260 -9.99 -1.05 26.64
CA THR A 260 -11.18 -1.78 26.20
C THR A 260 -11.13 -2.13 24.71
N LYS A 261 -10.12 -1.64 23.97
CA LYS A 261 -9.95 -1.83 22.54
C LYS A 261 -8.68 -2.60 22.24
N LEU A 262 -8.66 -3.87 22.55
CA LEU A 262 -7.50 -4.75 22.41
C LEU A 262 -7.63 -5.72 21.24
N LEU A 263 -8.85 -5.95 20.75
CA LEU A 263 -9.13 -6.79 19.57
C LEU A 263 -8.76 -6.02 18.30
N PRO A 264 -8.34 -6.71 17.23
CA PRO A 264 -8.04 -6.06 15.96
C PRO A 264 -9.19 -5.16 15.49
N GLU A 265 -8.87 -3.91 15.23
CA GLU A 265 -9.81 -2.89 14.77
C GLU A 265 -9.13 -1.99 13.73
N GLY A 266 -9.74 -1.82 12.57
CA GLY A 266 -9.25 -0.90 11.55
C GLY A 266 -9.41 0.57 11.93
N ALA A 267 -8.89 1.48 11.12
CA ALA A 267 -9.05 2.91 11.35
C ALA A 267 -10.54 3.30 11.37
N PRO A 268 -11.01 4.00 12.42
CA PRO A 268 -12.42 4.38 12.57
C PRO A 268 -12.92 5.20 11.38
N ASN A 269 -14.10 4.86 10.88
CA ASN A 269 -14.77 5.45 9.72
C ASN A 269 -14.12 5.22 8.34
N PHE A 270 -13.00 4.49 8.27
CA PHE A 270 -12.30 4.22 7.01
C PHE A 270 -12.40 2.76 6.61
N ARG A 271 -11.81 1.86 7.38
CA ARG A 271 -11.66 0.44 6.99
C ARG A 271 -12.98 -0.24 6.65
N ASP A 272 -13.95 -0.16 7.55
CA ASP A 272 -15.24 -0.82 7.37
C ASP A 272 -16.08 -0.16 6.26
N ALA A 273 -16.01 1.16 6.13
CA ALA A 273 -16.66 1.89 5.06
C ALA A 273 -16.12 1.47 3.69
N PHE A 274 -14.80 1.47 3.53
CA PHE A 274 -14.14 1.04 2.29
C PHE A 274 -14.43 -0.42 1.94
N GLN A 275 -14.32 -1.34 2.94
CA GLN A 275 -14.63 -2.75 2.69
C GLN A 275 -16.10 -2.94 2.30
N GLY A 276 -17.01 -2.18 2.94
CA GLY A 276 -18.42 -2.19 2.58
C GLY A 276 -18.69 -1.74 1.15
N GLU A 277 -17.99 -0.71 0.67
CA GLU A 277 -18.06 -0.27 -0.74
C GLU A 277 -17.53 -1.34 -1.68
N LEU A 278 -16.35 -1.91 -1.39
CA LEU A 278 -15.76 -2.99 -2.21
C LEU A 278 -16.64 -4.24 -2.26
N ASP A 279 -17.28 -4.58 -1.17
CA ASP A 279 -18.16 -5.76 -1.10
C ASP A 279 -19.49 -5.50 -1.83
N ALA A 280 -19.99 -4.28 -1.81
CA ALA A 280 -21.18 -3.87 -2.56
C ALA A 280 -20.92 -3.86 -4.08
N LEU A 281 -19.79 -3.33 -4.53
CA LEU A 281 -19.38 -3.34 -5.94
C LEU A 281 -19.04 -4.77 -6.42
N GLY A 282 -18.45 -5.59 -5.55
CA GLY A 282 -17.97 -6.91 -5.92
C GLY A 282 -16.67 -6.87 -6.74
N PHE A 283 -16.51 -7.84 -7.62
CA PHE A 283 -15.48 -7.87 -8.67
C PHE A 283 -16.14 -7.55 -10.01
N PRO A 284 -15.43 -6.95 -10.96
CA PRO A 284 -15.98 -6.70 -12.29
C PRO A 284 -16.40 -8.03 -12.93
N GLN A 285 -17.53 -8.04 -13.65
CA GLN A 285 -18.17 -9.24 -14.19
C GLN A 285 -17.98 -9.41 -15.69
N ASN A 286 -17.70 -8.31 -16.41
CA ASN A 286 -17.52 -8.30 -17.85
C ASN A 286 -16.06 -8.47 -18.28
N VAL A 287 -15.21 -8.92 -17.37
CA VAL A 287 -13.77 -9.09 -17.54
C VAL A 287 -13.33 -10.42 -16.94
N ARG A 288 -12.31 -11.04 -17.50
CA ARG A 288 -11.65 -12.18 -16.86
C ARG A 288 -10.81 -11.69 -15.69
N ASN A 289 -11.18 -12.11 -14.47
CA ASN A 289 -10.40 -11.83 -13.25
C ASN A 289 -9.34 -12.92 -13.04
N VAL A 290 -8.07 -12.50 -12.84
CA VAL A 290 -6.96 -13.37 -12.45
C VAL A 290 -6.29 -12.75 -11.23
N THR A 291 -6.12 -13.55 -10.17
CA THR A 291 -5.40 -13.14 -8.96
C THR A 291 -4.16 -14.00 -8.81
N MET A 292 -3.03 -13.35 -8.60
CA MET A 292 -1.76 -13.96 -8.22
C MET A 292 -1.44 -13.51 -6.80
N ILE A 293 -1.00 -14.43 -5.94
CA ILE A 293 -0.64 -14.13 -4.55
C ILE A 293 0.77 -14.63 -4.26
N ASN A 294 1.52 -13.85 -3.54
CA ASN A 294 2.84 -14.19 -3.04
C ASN A 294 2.71 -14.76 -1.63
N GLY A 295 2.17 -15.96 -1.52
CA GLY A 295 1.88 -16.61 -0.25
C GLY A 295 2.26 -18.08 -0.25
N SER A 296 2.13 -18.72 0.91
CA SER A 296 2.39 -20.14 1.08
C SER A 296 1.36 -20.97 0.29
N GLY A 297 1.81 -21.73 -0.70
CA GLY A 297 0.94 -22.63 -1.49
C GLY A 297 0.37 -23.81 -0.69
N ASN A 298 0.85 -24.07 0.51
CA ASN A 298 0.39 -25.16 1.39
C ASN A 298 -0.22 -24.65 2.72
N GLY A 299 -0.42 -23.32 2.86
CA GLY A 299 -0.98 -22.71 4.07
C GLY A 299 -0.02 -22.64 5.28
N THR A 300 1.28 -22.83 5.07
CA THR A 300 2.26 -22.62 6.15
C THR A 300 2.34 -21.14 6.47
N THR A 301 2.13 -20.79 7.73
CA THR A 301 2.25 -19.40 8.21
C THR A 301 3.71 -18.99 8.39
N THR A 302 4.02 -17.70 8.25
CA THR A 302 5.37 -17.14 8.45
C THR A 302 5.74 -16.99 9.91
N GLY A 303 4.77 -17.11 10.83
CA GLY A 303 4.96 -16.99 12.26
C GLY A 303 3.93 -17.79 13.05
N THR A 304 4.01 -17.68 14.35
CA THR A 304 3.05 -18.27 15.28
C THR A 304 2.45 -17.19 16.18
N PRO A 305 1.21 -17.37 16.66
CA PRO A 305 0.59 -16.44 17.58
C PRO A 305 1.48 -16.14 18.80
N GLY A 306 1.65 -14.86 19.11
CA GLY A 306 2.50 -14.39 20.21
C GLY A 306 4.01 -14.51 19.98
N MET A 307 4.45 -14.87 18.77
CA MET A 307 5.87 -14.94 18.43
C MET A 307 6.57 -13.61 18.67
N THR A 308 7.76 -13.65 19.26
CA THR A 308 8.60 -12.46 19.39
C THR A 308 9.20 -12.09 18.04
N LEU A 309 8.91 -10.86 17.58
CA LEU A 309 9.47 -10.27 16.36
C LEU A 309 10.80 -9.59 16.61
N VAL A 310 10.87 -8.84 17.69
CA VAL A 310 12.03 -8.07 18.12
C VAL A 310 12.21 -8.27 19.63
N ASP A 311 13.43 -8.49 20.06
CA ASP A 311 13.84 -8.49 21.45
C ASP A 311 15.28 -7.98 21.45
N THR A 312 15.45 -6.71 21.80
CA THR A 312 16.75 -6.04 21.67
C THR A 312 16.93 -4.94 22.67
N ASN A 313 18.18 -4.69 23.04
CA ASN A 313 18.59 -3.53 23.80
C ASN A 313 19.31 -2.53 22.88
N LEU A 314 18.81 -1.31 22.83
CA LEU A 314 19.34 -0.22 22.04
C LEU A 314 20.15 0.72 22.91
N GLN A 315 21.48 0.70 22.77
CA GLN A 315 22.35 1.63 23.49
C GLN A 315 22.24 3.03 22.85
N ILE A 316 21.69 3.98 23.60
CA ILE A 316 21.54 5.37 23.16
C ILE A 316 22.82 6.16 23.43
N ASP A 317 23.37 6.03 24.63
CA ASP A 317 24.65 6.60 25.04
C ASP A 317 25.29 5.74 26.17
N VAL A 318 26.37 6.22 26.79
CA VAL A 318 27.10 5.47 27.83
C VAL A 318 26.28 5.28 29.12
N THR A 319 25.15 5.93 29.25
CA THR A 319 24.32 5.93 30.46
C THR A 319 22.90 5.47 30.21
N THR A 320 22.43 5.52 28.95
CA THR A 320 21.04 5.33 28.59
C THR A 320 20.92 4.22 27.55
N ASP A 321 20.08 3.26 27.81
CA ASP A 321 19.68 2.22 26.88
C ASP A 321 18.16 2.02 26.88
N VAL A 322 17.66 1.40 25.82
CA VAL A 322 16.23 1.13 25.64
C VAL A 322 16.05 -0.34 25.31
N ASP A 323 15.36 -1.07 26.18
CA ASP A 323 14.88 -2.41 25.86
C ASP A 323 13.62 -2.32 25.04
N VAL A 324 13.56 -3.07 23.95
CA VAL A 324 12.40 -3.13 23.04
C VAL A 324 12.03 -4.59 22.79
N ALA A 325 10.81 -4.98 23.15
CA ALA A 325 10.24 -6.26 22.81
C ALA A 325 8.93 -6.08 22.02
N LEU A 326 8.88 -6.65 20.83
CA LEU A 326 7.69 -6.66 19.95
C LEU A 326 7.24 -8.09 19.74
N LYS A 327 5.93 -8.33 19.84
CA LYS A 327 5.34 -9.65 19.62
C LYS A 327 4.16 -9.56 18.64
N PHE A 328 3.92 -10.67 17.97
CA PHE A 328 2.67 -10.87 17.24
C PHE A 328 1.47 -10.90 18.19
N THR A 329 0.31 -10.61 17.64
CA THR A 329 -0.98 -10.82 18.31
C THR A 329 -1.08 -12.24 18.83
N PRO A 330 -1.74 -12.46 19.99
CA PRO A 330 -1.72 -13.77 20.68
C PRO A 330 -2.60 -14.82 19.99
N ALA A 331 -2.54 -16.06 20.50
CA ALA A 331 -3.45 -17.13 20.11
C ALA A 331 -4.91 -16.78 20.45
N ALA A 332 -5.85 -17.50 19.83
CA ALA A 332 -7.28 -17.32 20.00
C ALA A 332 -7.73 -17.20 21.46
N GLY A 333 -8.47 -16.13 21.76
CA GLY A 333 -8.99 -15.84 23.10
C GLY A 333 -7.94 -15.49 24.16
N GLN A 334 -6.75 -15.13 23.74
CA GLN A 334 -5.67 -14.72 24.64
C GLN A 334 -5.36 -13.23 24.48
N THR A 335 -4.73 -12.66 25.50
CA THR A 335 -4.15 -11.31 25.52
C THR A 335 -2.66 -11.40 25.76
N ASN A 336 -1.86 -10.58 25.10
CA ASN A 336 -0.43 -10.45 25.40
C ASN A 336 0.00 -8.98 25.38
N THR A 337 1.20 -8.73 25.91
CA THR A 337 1.92 -7.46 25.68
C THR A 337 2.53 -7.53 24.28
N ALA A 338 1.95 -6.79 23.34
CA ALA A 338 2.41 -6.74 21.95
C ALA A 338 3.66 -5.87 21.82
N THR A 339 3.71 -4.76 22.54
CA THR A 339 4.85 -3.83 22.58
C THR A 339 5.24 -3.56 24.01
N ASP A 340 6.52 -3.74 24.31
CA ASP A 340 7.14 -3.41 25.59
C ASP A 340 8.41 -2.59 25.32
N ILE A 341 8.48 -1.38 25.89
CA ILE A 341 9.61 -0.47 25.74
C ILE A 341 10.00 0.00 27.13
N THR A 342 11.23 -0.28 27.53
CA THR A 342 11.77 0.18 28.81
C THR A 342 13.00 1.04 28.59
N VAL A 343 12.96 2.29 29.04
CA VAL A 343 14.11 3.21 29.02
C VAL A 343 14.87 3.06 30.33
N ASN A 344 16.14 2.73 30.23
CA ASN A 344 17.04 2.58 31.38
C ASN A 344 18.05 3.72 31.43
N PHE A 345 18.34 4.16 32.66
CA PHE A 345 19.41 5.11 32.96
C PHE A 345 20.34 4.46 33.97
N PHE A 346 21.61 4.25 33.59
CA PHE A 346 22.60 3.45 34.37
C PHE A 346 22.06 2.06 34.77
N GLY A 347 21.29 1.43 33.86
CA GLY A 347 20.69 0.10 34.09
C GLY A 347 19.48 0.12 35.04
N ILE A 348 18.94 1.29 35.38
CA ILE A 348 17.75 1.43 36.20
C ILE A 348 16.60 1.89 35.32
N PRO A 349 15.46 1.14 35.26
CA PRO A 349 14.28 1.58 34.55
C PRO A 349 13.76 2.93 35.03
N ILE A 350 13.60 3.87 34.12
CA ILE A 350 13.08 5.22 34.41
C ILE A 350 11.75 5.48 33.71
N GLU A 351 11.45 4.74 32.61
CA GLU A 351 10.21 4.84 31.88
C GLU A 351 9.89 3.47 31.31
N THR A 352 8.62 3.07 31.34
CA THR A 352 8.12 1.85 30.73
C THR A 352 6.83 2.16 29.96
N TYR A 353 6.76 1.69 28.73
CA TYR A 353 5.57 1.74 27.89
C TYR A 353 5.16 0.34 27.47
N GLU A 354 3.92 -0.03 27.73
CA GLU A 354 3.34 -1.30 27.33
C GLU A 354 2.07 -1.06 26.50
N ALA A 355 1.94 -1.81 25.40
CA ALA A 355 0.70 -1.90 24.65
C ALA A 355 0.26 -3.36 24.52
N LEU A 356 -1.03 -3.58 24.74
CA LEU A 356 -1.63 -4.91 24.75
C LEU A 356 -2.33 -5.21 23.44
N ALA A 357 -2.41 -6.49 23.07
CA ALA A 357 -3.25 -6.98 22.00
C ALA A 357 -4.02 -8.22 22.45
N GLU A 358 -5.22 -8.39 21.92
CA GLU A 358 -6.09 -9.53 22.17
C GLU A 358 -6.52 -10.16 20.84
N SER A 359 -6.68 -11.47 20.81
CA SER A 359 -7.26 -12.18 19.69
C SER A 359 -8.64 -12.70 20.00
N THR A 360 -9.53 -12.74 18.99
CA THR A 360 -10.88 -13.25 19.16
C THR A 360 -10.88 -14.72 19.61
N ALA A 361 -11.93 -15.16 20.28
CA ALA A 361 -12.03 -16.57 20.70
C ALA A 361 -12.15 -17.55 19.51
N ALA A 362 -12.43 -17.05 18.31
CA ALA A 362 -12.69 -17.87 17.13
C ALA A 362 -11.48 -18.05 16.20
N SER A 363 -10.46 -17.20 16.32
CA SER A 363 -9.29 -17.21 15.42
C SER A 363 -8.02 -16.81 16.15
N ASP A 364 -6.90 -17.38 15.70
CA ASP A 364 -5.57 -16.90 16.09
C ASP A 364 -5.39 -15.45 15.64
N GLY A 365 -4.37 -14.79 16.22
CA GLY A 365 -4.06 -13.40 15.92
C GLY A 365 -3.74 -13.15 14.44
N VAL A 366 -4.08 -11.96 13.99
CA VAL A 366 -3.97 -11.53 12.59
C VAL A 366 -2.53 -11.56 12.04
N ASP A 367 -1.52 -11.45 12.91
CA ASP A 367 -0.11 -11.41 12.52
C ASP A 367 0.48 -12.77 12.14
N SER A 368 -0.18 -13.86 12.49
CA SER A 368 0.34 -15.22 12.27
C SER A 368 -0.07 -15.85 10.94
N SER A 369 -0.77 -15.12 10.14
CA SER A 369 -1.27 -15.59 8.83
C SER A 369 -0.23 -15.53 7.72
#